data_a3d786ec9da1409ef08387c2a571dda4
#
_entry.id   a3d786ec9da1409ef08387c2a571dda4
#
_cell.length_a   1.000
_cell.length_b   1.000
_cell.length_c   1.000
_cell.angle_alpha   90.00
_cell.angle_beta   90.00
_cell.angle_gamma   90.00
#
_symmetry.space_group_name_H-M   'P 1'
#
loop_
_entity.id
_entity.type
_entity.pdbx_description
1 polymer ?
#
loop_
_entity_poly.entity_id
_entity_poly.type
_entity_poly.pdbx_seq_one_letter_code
_entity_poly.pdbx_strand_id
1 'polypeptide(L)'
;MSHLKIISETCSLTLLFGLLAVGIGIDAQTVRPVRPAPGSKLSEAHYKVVHGWPVLPEGTILDEASAVAVDSHDNVFVLQRGGRKWPDSDVLDQKPITVPTVFLFDGRTGSLLSKWGENSFALPHSLTVDLSDNIWVADVAWHQVFKFSHDGRLLLTLGERGKPGDDSSHFNRPTDVAIAQDGSFYVSDGYGNSRVLKFAADGRFLLQWGTKGKEPGQFDLPHGIALDAAGRLYVVDRQNMRVQVFDSEGKFLMQWRSPHFLSPQDIKIGSSGTVFVAEGGNDTLPDRTGVLVMRSDGSLVERIGRYGNYDGQFQDLHWVAIGKREQIYAADFTGRRVQKFVRSK
;
A
#
# COMPACT_ATOMS: atom_id res chain seq x y z
N MET A 1 -19.91 16.96 61.52
CA MET A 1 -20.72 16.15 62.45
C MET A 1 -21.18 14.96 61.63
N SER A 2 -20.77 13.95 61.90
CA SER A 2 -20.51 12.71 62.62
C SER A 2 -20.60 11.56 61.61
N HIS A 3 -19.53 10.90 61.36
CA HIS A 3 -19.06 9.59 61.82
C HIS A 3 -20.13 8.48 61.99
N LEU A 4 -19.93 7.35 61.29
CA LEU A 4 -19.76 5.98 61.83
C LEU A 4 -19.46 5.02 60.66
N LYS A 5 -18.51 4.37 60.69
CA LYS A 5 -17.65 3.21 60.94
C LYS A 5 -18.41 1.85 61.10
N ILE A 6 -17.92 0.83 60.36
CA ILE A 6 -17.63 -0.58 60.72
C ILE A 6 -18.87 -1.50 60.70
N ILE A 7 -18.81 -2.73 60.11
CA ILE A 7 -18.03 -3.93 60.46
C ILE A 7 -18.11 -4.97 59.29
N SER A 8 -17.01 -5.71 59.14
CA SER A 8 -16.82 -6.95 58.37
C SER A 8 -17.63 -8.14 58.97
N GLU A 9 -18.12 -9.02 58.12
CA GLU A 9 -18.18 -10.44 58.47
C GLU A 9 -18.00 -11.33 57.23
N THR A 10 -17.01 -12.18 57.33
CA THR A 10 -16.68 -13.30 56.48
C THR A 10 -17.67 -14.44 56.63
N CYS A 11 -18.18 -14.98 55.55
CA CYS A 11 -18.78 -16.30 55.54
C CYS A 11 -18.29 -17.08 54.34
N SER A 12 -17.36 -18.01 54.58
CA SER A 12 -16.94 -19.04 53.64
C SER A 12 -18.07 -20.03 53.43
N LEU A 13 -18.46 -20.25 52.19
CA LEU A 13 -19.25 -21.43 51.81
C LEU A 13 -18.55 -22.10 50.60
N THR A 14 -17.87 -23.19 50.90
CA THR A 14 -17.24 -24.08 49.96
C THR A 14 -18.31 -24.93 49.24
N LEU A 15 -18.59 -24.67 47.98
CA LEU A 15 -19.38 -25.56 47.13
C LEU A 15 -18.44 -26.21 46.12
N LEU A 16 -18.21 -27.50 46.29
CA LEU A 16 -17.58 -28.38 45.31
C LEU A 16 -18.55 -28.55 44.12
N PHE A 17 -18.22 -28.01 42.95
CA PHE A 17 -18.81 -28.43 41.69
C PHE A 17 -17.69 -29.07 40.84
N GLY A 18 -17.83 -30.38 40.64
CA GLY A 18 -17.00 -31.13 39.72
C GLY A 18 -17.29 -30.67 38.27
N LEU A 19 -16.34 -30.03 37.65
CA LEU A 19 -16.35 -29.78 36.19
C LEU A 19 -15.72 -31.00 35.48
N LEU A 20 -16.56 -31.75 34.76
CA LEU A 20 -16.10 -32.61 33.72
C LEU A 20 -15.51 -31.72 32.61
N ALA A 21 -14.19 -31.64 32.48
CA ALA A 21 -13.52 -31.05 31.39
C ALA A 21 -13.63 -32.02 30.18
N VAL A 22 -14.56 -31.73 29.27
CA VAL A 22 -14.51 -32.27 27.91
C VAL A 22 -13.39 -31.52 27.19
N GLY A 23 -12.23 -32.14 27.11
CA GLY A 23 -11.10 -31.65 26.35
C GLY A 23 -11.44 -31.64 24.85
N ILE A 24 -11.88 -30.50 24.31
CA ILE A 24 -11.80 -30.25 22.87
C ILE A 24 -10.33 -29.90 22.60
N GLY A 25 -9.57 -30.90 22.14
CA GLY A 25 -8.23 -30.68 21.63
C GLY A 25 -8.30 -29.77 20.41
N ILE A 26 -8.01 -28.48 20.61
CA ILE A 26 -7.66 -27.60 19.50
C ILE A 26 -6.24 -27.99 19.11
N ASP A 27 -6.15 -28.77 18.06
CA ASP A 27 -4.87 -29.11 17.42
C ASP A 27 -4.27 -27.76 16.96
N ALA A 28 -3.27 -27.29 17.69
CA ALA A 28 -2.43 -26.19 17.26
C ALA A 28 -1.66 -26.68 16.03
N GLN A 29 -2.26 -26.57 14.85
CA GLN A 29 -1.55 -26.78 13.58
C GLN A 29 -0.39 -25.80 13.58
N THR A 30 0.78 -26.31 13.91
CA THR A 30 2.04 -25.63 13.65
C THR A 30 2.11 -25.36 12.16
N VAL A 31 1.82 -24.10 11.78
CA VAL A 31 1.99 -23.60 10.42
C VAL A 31 3.47 -23.79 10.10
N ARG A 32 3.77 -24.82 9.30
CA ARG A 32 5.14 -25.03 8.82
C ARG A 32 5.52 -23.81 7.96
N PRO A 33 6.65 -23.16 8.22
CA PRO A 33 7.11 -22.09 7.36
C PRO A 33 7.23 -22.65 5.93
N VAL A 34 6.60 -21.98 4.97
CA VAL A 34 6.77 -22.29 3.56
C VAL A 34 8.25 -22.10 3.25
N ARG A 35 8.97 -23.18 2.93
CA ARG A 35 10.36 -23.08 2.50
C ARG A 35 10.41 -22.21 1.26
N PRO A 36 11.26 -21.17 1.22
CA PRO A 36 11.52 -20.44 -0.01
C PRO A 36 12.05 -21.40 -1.06
N ALA A 37 11.73 -21.14 -2.33
CA ALA A 37 12.25 -21.91 -3.45
C ALA A 37 13.79 -21.97 -3.35
N PRO A 38 14.43 -23.15 -3.51
CA PRO A 38 15.87 -23.25 -3.37
C PRO A 38 16.54 -22.46 -4.49
N GLY A 39 17.29 -21.42 -4.13
CA GLY A 39 18.38 -20.95 -4.96
C GLY A 39 18.36 -19.55 -5.52
N SER A 40 17.58 -18.57 -5.08
CA SER A 40 17.94 -17.19 -5.38
C SER A 40 19.02 -16.73 -4.39
N LYS A 41 20.27 -16.85 -4.78
CA LYS A 41 21.33 -16.02 -4.21
C LYS A 41 20.97 -14.58 -4.64
N LEU A 42 20.24 -13.84 -3.79
CA LEU A 42 20.20 -12.40 -3.90
C LEU A 42 21.65 -11.93 -3.74
N SER A 43 22.32 -11.64 -4.85
CA SER A 43 23.58 -10.91 -4.80
C SER A 43 23.31 -9.63 -4.02
N GLU A 44 24.27 -9.17 -3.22
CA GLU A 44 24.21 -7.84 -2.58
C GLU A 44 24.05 -6.80 -3.69
N ALA A 45 22.81 -6.47 -4.00
CA ALA A 45 22.52 -5.57 -5.10
C ALA A 45 22.47 -4.15 -4.54
N HIS A 46 23.57 -3.46 -4.67
CA HIS A 46 23.64 -2.04 -4.36
C HIS A 46 22.88 -1.26 -5.44
N TYR A 47 21.92 -0.45 -5.02
CA TYR A 47 21.22 0.48 -5.89
C TYR A 47 21.87 1.86 -5.86
N LYS A 48 21.93 2.50 -7.03
CA LYS A 48 22.42 3.89 -7.18
C LYS A 48 21.32 4.76 -7.74
N VAL A 49 21.20 5.97 -7.18
CA VAL A 49 20.27 6.98 -7.71
C VAL A 49 20.72 7.45 -9.09
N VAL A 50 19.77 7.68 -9.97
CA VAL A 50 19.98 8.28 -11.30
C VAL A 50 19.74 9.77 -11.17
N HIS A 51 20.80 10.56 -11.18
CA HIS A 51 20.71 12.02 -11.06
C HIS A 51 19.98 12.63 -12.25
N GLY A 52 19.16 13.66 -11.98
CA GLY A 52 18.44 14.40 -13.01
C GLY A 52 17.30 13.64 -13.68
N TRP A 53 16.81 12.54 -13.08
CA TRP A 53 15.60 11.84 -13.50
C TRP A 53 14.46 12.14 -12.50
N PRO A 54 13.21 12.50 -12.97
CA PRO A 54 12.80 12.79 -14.35
C PRO A 54 13.29 14.16 -14.82
N VAL A 55 13.26 14.38 -16.15
CA VAL A 55 13.55 15.68 -16.77
C VAL A 55 12.24 16.45 -16.90
N LEU A 56 12.05 17.44 -16.06
CA LEU A 56 10.85 18.28 -16.10
C LEU A 56 11.05 19.40 -17.12
N PRO A 57 10.11 19.58 -18.09
CA PRO A 57 10.11 20.75 -18.96
C PRO A 57 9.99 22.04 -18.14
N GLU A 58 10.50 23.16 -18.71
CA GLU A 58 10.39 24.47 -18.07
C GLU A 58 8.92 24.79 -17.71
N GLY A 59 8.71 25.31 -16.49
CA GLY A 59 7.39 25.61 -15.96
C GLY A 59 6.56 24.41 -15.51
N THR A 60 7.09 23.18 -15.64
CA THR A 60 6.43 21.98 -15.09
C THR A 60 6.93 21.71 -13.68
N ILE A 61 6.02 21.59 -12.75
CA ILE A 61 6.30 21.26 -11.35
C ILE A 61 5.57 19.97 -11.01
N LEU A 62 6.27 19.01 -10.41
CA LEU A 62 5.62 17.94 -9.65
C LEU A 62 5.31 18.47 -8.27
N ASP A 63 4.06 18.28 -7.86
CA ASP A 63 3.65 18.52 -6.48
C ASP A 63 3.77 17.22 -5.67
N GLU A 64 3.02 17.09 -4.58
CA GLU A 64 3.02 15.86 -3.77
C GLU A 64 2.77 14.64 -4.65
N ALA A 65 3.84 13.91 -4.99
CA ALA A 65 3.77 12.70 -5.79
C ALA A 65 3.21 11.56 -4.91
N SER A 66 1.92 11.26 -5.05
CA SER A 66 1.25 10.28 -4.21
C SER A 66 1.53 8.83 -4.64
N ALA A 67 1.74 8.59 -5.94
CA ALA A 67 2.05 7.26 -6.45
C ALA A 67 2.90 7.29 -7.72
N VAL A 68 3.49 6.14 -8.02
CA VAL A 68 4.26 5.87 -9.22
C VAL A 68 4.01 4.45 -9.69
N ALA A 69 3.91 4.21 -11.01
CA ALA A 69 3.81 2.88 -11.60
C ALA A 69 4.53 2.82 -12.94
N VAL A 70 4.81 1.61 -13.42
CA VAL A 70 5.55 1.36 -14.67
C VAL A 70 4.67 0.59 -15.64
N ASP A 71 4.64 1.03 -16.91
CA ASP A 71 3.90 0.35 -17.97
C ASP A 71 4.72 -0.80 -18.62
N SER A 72 4.09 -1.49 -19.58
CA SER A 72 4.73 -2.59 -20.30
C SER A 72 5.90 -2.15 -21.19
N HIS A 73 6.14 -0.86 -21.37
CA HIS A 73 7.22 -0.28 -22.19
C HIS A 73 8.34 0.33 -21.33
N ASP A 74 8.32 0.12 -20.00
CA ASP A 74 9.19 0.78 -19.02
C ASP A 74 9.00 2.31 -18.96
N ASN A 75 7.86 2.87 -19.42
CA ASN A 75 7.51 4.24 -19.11
C ASN A 75 6.93 4.34 -17.71
N VAL A 76 7.00 5.51 -17.11
CA VAL A 76 6.72 5.74 -15.70
C VAL A 76 5.58 6.73 -15.55
N PHE A 77 4.47 6.24 -15.01
CA PHE A 77 3.38 7.07 -14.58
C PHE A 77 3.66 7.64 -13.19
N VAL A 78 3.40 8.90 -13.01
CA VAL A 78 3.47 9.60 -11.72
C VAL A 78 2.11 10.25 -11.45
N LEU A 79 1.54 9.93 -10.30
CA LEU A 79 0.33 10.55 -9.80
C LEU A 79 0.68 11.65 -8.81
N GLN A 80 0.10 12.84 -8.98
CA GLN A 80 0.29 13.95 -8.06
C GLN A 80 -1.04 14.58 -7.64
N ARG A 81 -1.02 15.38 -6.59
CA ARG A 81 -2.21 16.01 -6.01
C ARG A 81 -2.48 17.43 -6.45
N GLY A 82 -1.64 18.03 -7.32
CA GLY A 82 -1.86 19.38 -7.89
C GLY A 82 -2.10 20.46 -6.84
N GLY A 83 -1.37 20.44 -5.74
CA GLY A 83 -1.52 21.37 -4.61
C GLY A 83 -2.55 20.98 -3.56
N ARG A 84 -3.33 19.91 -3.78
CA ARG A 84 -4.32 19.42 -2.83
C ARG A 84 -3.63 18.81 -1.62
N LYS A 85 -3.83 19.41 -0.45
CA LYS A 85 -3.30 18.92 0.81
C LYS A 85 -4.22 17.89 1.46
N TRP A 86 -3.64 16.98 2.22
CA TRP A 86 -4.41 16.20 3.18
C TRP A 86 -4.93 17.16 4.26
N PRO A 87 -6.23 17.17 4.55
CA PRO A 87 -6.78 18.11 5.54
C PRO A 87 -6.43 17.66 6.98
N ASP A 88 -6.31 18.65 7.87
CA ASP A 88 -6.17 18.41 9.31
C ASP A 88 -7.47 17.91 9.98
N SER A 89 -8.57 17.92 9.23
CA SER A 89 -9.90 17.46 9.66
C SER A 89 -10.33 16.21 8.88
N ASP A 90 -11.37 15.54 9.37
CA ASP A 90 -11.97 14.40 8.66
C ASP A 90 -12.77 14.80 7.41
N VAL A 91 -12.93 16.10 7.16
CA VAL A 91 -13.68 16.62 6.00
C VAL A 91 -12.74 16.77 4.80
N LEU A 92 -12.93 15.94 3.79
CA LEU A 92 -12.17 15.97 2.54
C LEU A 92 -12.79 16.94 1.55
N ASP A 93 -11.95 17.73 0.87
CA ASP A 93 -12.42 18.61 -0.21
C ASP A 93 -12.83 17.74 -1.43
N GLN A 94 -14.10 17.88 -1.81
CA GLN A 94 -14.73 17.14 -2.91
C GLN A 94 -14.57 17.82 -4.29
N LYS A 95 -14.00 19.03 -4.33
CA LYS A 95 -13.81 19.75 -5.58
C LYS A 95 -12.75 19.03 -6.44
N PRO A 96 -12.95 18.93 -7.75
CA PRO A 96 -11.95 18.33 -8.61
C PRO A 96 -10.67 19.18 -8.66
N ILE A 97 -9.54 18.52 -8.86
CA ILE A 97 -8.25 19.16 -9.14
C ILE A 97 -8.25 19.59 -10.60
N THR A 98 -8.03 20.88 -10.86
CA THR A 98 -8.16 21.48 -12.21
C THR A 98 -6.88 21.45 -13.03
N VAL A 99 -5.77 20.99 -12.46
CA VAL A 99 -4.48 20.84 -13.16
C VAL A 99 -4.22 19.35 -13.45
N PRO A 100 -3.31 19.03 -14.39
CA PRO A 100 -2.93 17.63 -14.64
C PRO A 100 -2.47 16.93 -13.37
N THR A 101 -2.97 15.72 -13.13
CA THR A 101 -2.64 14.90 -11.96
C THR A 101 -1.84 13.65 -12.33
N VAL A 102 -1.89 13.21 -13.58
CA VAL A 102 -1.15 12.05 -14.09
C VAL A 102 -0.13 12.52 -15.12
N PHE A 103 1.13 12.14 -14.92
CA PHE A 103 2.26 12.42 -15.81
C PHE A 103 2.86 11.12 -16.26
N LEU A 104 3.23 11.03 -17.54
CA LEU A 104 3.93 9.89 -18.11
C LEU A 104 5.32 10.31 -18.56
N PHE A 105 6.33 9.61 -18.06
CA PHE A 105 7.74 9.85 -18.43
C PHE A 105 8.34 8.65 -19.12
N ASP A 106 9.23 8.89 -20.07
CA ASP A 106 10.11 7.85 -20.60
C ASP A 106 11.03 7.35 -19.47
N GLY A 107 10.92 6.09 -19.13
CA GLY A 107 11.66 5.53 -17.98
C GLY A 107 13.17 5.53 -18.18
N ARG A 108 13.67 5.53 -19.44
CA ARG A 108 15.09 5.56 -19.77
C ARG A 108 15.65 6.99 -19.70
N THR A 109 15.02 7.93 -20.42
CA THR A 109 15.52 9.30 -20.58
C THR A 109 15.02 10.26 -19.49
N GLY A 110 13.86 9.97 -18.89
CA GLY A 110 13.17 10.86 -17.97
C GLY A 110 12.34 11.94 -18.66
N SER A 111 12.28 11.96 -19.99
CA SER A 111 11.52 12.96 -20.73
C SER A 111 10.01 12.81 -20.48
N LEU A 112 9.31 13.92 -20.30
CA LEU A 112 7.85 13.93 -20.21
C LEU A 112 7.24 13.55 -21.57
N LEU A 113 6.42 12.52 -21.59
CA LEU A 113 5.73 12.02 -22.79
C LEU A 113 4.31 12.58 -22.89
N SER A 114 3.56 12.57 -21.81
CA SER A 114 2.20 13.10 -21.74
C SER A 114 1.79 13.48 -20.31
N LYS A 115 0.70 14.22 -20.19
CA LYS A 115 0.05 14.52 -18.92
C LYS A 115 -1.45 14.69 -19.14
N TRP A 116 -2.25 14.27 -18.14
CA TRP A 116 -3.71 14.33 -18.16
C TRP A 116 -4.27 14.29 -16.73
N GLY A 117 -5.57 14.22 -16.57
CA GLY A 117 -6.26 14.03 -15.29
C GLY A 117 -6.81 15.30 -14.67
N GLU A 118 -6.88 16.40 -15.44
CA GLU A 118 -7.62 17.60 -15.04
C GLU A 118 -9.09 17.25 -14.79
N ASN A 119 -9.61 17.68 -13.65
CA ASN A 119 -10.99 17.44 -13.21
C ASN A 119 -11.37 15.96 -13.01
N SER A 120 -10.39 15.04 -13.00
CA SER A 120 -10.63 13.61 -12.88
C SER A 120 -10.58 13.10 -11.45
N PHE A 121 -10.05 13.88 -10.51
CA PHE A 121 -9.82 13.47 -9.12
C PHE A 121 -10.00 14.63 -8.15
N ALA A 122 -10.27 14.30 -6.86
CA ALA A 122 -10.26 15.27 -5.77
C ALA A 122 -9.09 15.06 -4.81
N LEU A 123 -8.76 13.81 -4.45
CA LEU A 123 -7.59 13.46 -3.63
C LEU A 123 -7.05 12.11 -4.07
N PRO A 124 -6.39 12.05 -5.24
CA PRO A 124 -5.86 10.80 -5.77
C PRO A 124 -4.74 10.27 -4.88
N HIS A 125 -4.72 8.94 -4.65
CA HIS A 125 -3.87 8.30 -3.66
C HIS A 125 -2.91 7.29 -4.25
N SER A 126 -3.43 6.24 -4.90
CA SER A 126 -2.63 5.20 -5.54
C SER A 126 -2.78 5.20 -7.06
N LEU A 127 -1.77 4.64 -7.72
CA LEU A 127 -1.79 4.40 -9.16
C LEU A 127 -1.15 3.04 -9.43
N THR A 128 -1.87 2.19 -10.18
CA THR A 128 -1.41 0.87 -10.62
C THR A 128 -1.67 0.71 -12.11
N VAL A 129 -0.77 0.05 -12.83
CA VAL A 129 -0.89 -0.27 -14.26
C VAL A 129 -1.23 -1.74 -14.40
N ASP A 130 -2.28 -2.09 -15.17
CA ASP A 130 -2.64 -3.48 -15.45
C ASP A 130 -1.86 -4.05 -16.67
N LEU A 131 -2.04 -5.36 -16.92
CA LEU A 131 -1.35 -6.07 -18.00
C LEU A 131 -1.71 -5.57 -19.42
N SER A 132 -2.74 -4.75 -19.56
CA SER A 132 -3.17 -4.12 -20.80
C SER A 132 -2.79 -2.63 -20.85
N ASP A 133 -1.89 -2.21 -19.94
CA ASP A 133 -1.45 -0.83 -19.76
C ASP A 133 -2.58 0.16 -19.40
N ASN A 134 -3.70 -0.32 -18.84
CA ASN A 134 -4.69 0.58 -18.27
C ASN A 134 -4.26 1.04 -16.89
N ILE A 135 -4.71 2.24 -16.54
CA ILE A 135 -4.33 2.95 -15.33
C ILE A 135 -5.45 2.86 -14.31
N TRP A 136 -5.14 2.35 -13.13
CA TRP A 136 -6.06 2.29 -12.02
C TRP A 136 -5.68 3.32 -10.96
N VAL A 137 -6.66 4.06 -10.47
CA VAL A 137 -6.46 5.11 -9.45
C VAL A 137 -7.51 4.97 -8.37
N ALA A 138 -7.08 4.99 -7.11
CA ALA A 138 -7.97 5.17 -5.97
C ALA A 138 -8.03 6.66 -5.59
N ASP A 139 -9.24 7.21 -5.46
CA ASP A 139 -9.47 8.58 -4.97
C ASP A 139 -10.09 8.53 -3.57
N VAL A 140 -9.36 9.01 -2.61
CA VAL A 140 -9.74 8.99 -1.20
C VAL A 140 -10.93 9.91 -0.92
N ALA A 141 -10.96 11.10 -1.55
CA ALA A 141 -12.01 12.08 -1.27
C ALA A 141 -13.34 11.72 -1.92
N TRP A 142 -13.30 11.13 -3.09
CA TRP A 142 -14.53 10.68 -3.75
C TRP A 142 -14.97 9.29 -3.34
N HIS A 143 -14.17 8.58 -2.54
CA HIS A 143 -14.45 7.19 -2.14
C HIS A 143 -14.62 6.24 -3.34
N GLN A 144 -13.83 6.46 -4.39
CA GLN A 144 -13.96 5.77 -5.67
C GLN A 144 -12.64 5.15 -6.14
N VAL A 145 -12.80 4.11 -6.97
CA VAL A 145 -11.71 3.52 -7.75
C VAL A 145 -12.05 3.66 -9.23
N PHE A 146 -11.06 4.10 -10.00
CA PHE A 146 -11.21 4.36 -11.43
C PHE A 146 -10.25 3.49 -12.23
N LYS A 147 -10.70 3.07 -13.43
CA LYS A 147 -9.85 2.52 -14.47
C LYS A 147 -9.91 3.45 -15.69
N PHE A 148 -8.74 3.80 -16.19
CA PHE A 148 -8.58 4.59 -17.42
C PHE A 148 -7.76 3.78 -18.44
N SER A 149 -7.94 4.08 -19.72
CA SER A 149 -6.98 3.67 -20.75
C SER A 149 -5.65 4.40 -20.54
N HIS A 150 -4.60 3.92 -21.19
CA HIS A 150 -3.26 4.49 -21.11
C HIS A 150 -3.22 6.01 -21.42
N ASP A 151 -4.10 6.48 -22.30
CA ASP A 151 -4.23 7.88 -22.72
C ASP A 151 -5.25 8.70 -21.87
N GLY A 152 -5.79 8.13 -20.79
CA GLY A 152 -6.63 8.83 -19.82
C GLY A 152 -8.14 8.81 -20.12
N ARG A 153 -8.64 7.97 -21.03
CA ARG A 153 -10.08 7.79 -21.23
C ARG A 153 -10.66 6.89 -20.13
N LEU A 154 -11.68 7.35 -19.42
CA LEU A 154 -12.36 6.59 -18.36
C LEU A 154 -13.00 5.31 -18.92
N LEU A 155 -12.71 4.17 -18.30
CA LEU A 155 -13.20 2.85 -18.68
C LEU A 155 -14.13 2.23 -17.64
N LEU A 156 -13.84 2.44 -16.32
CA LEU A 156 -14.61 1.88 -15.22
C LEU A 156 -14.59 2.85 -14.04
N THR A 157 -15.70 2.92 -13.32
CA THR A 157 -15.81 3.60 -12.02
C THR A 157 -16.45 2.66 -11.02
N LEU A 158 -15.86 2.52 -9.85
CA LEU A 158 -16.41 1.79 -8.70
C LEU A 158 -16.60 2.75 -7.53
N GLY A 159 -17.62 2.51 -6.73
CA GLY A 159 -18.03 3.41 -5.66
C GLY A 159 -18.93 4.54 -6.16
N GLU A 160 -19.55 5.27 -5.25
CA GLU A 160 -20.37 6.44 -5.54
C GLU A 160 -19.70 7.71 -5.00
N ARG A 161 -19.58 8.73 -5.88
CA ARG A 161 -18.85 9.96 -5.57
C ARG A 161 -19.34 10.62 -4.28
N GLY A 162 -18.41 10.80 -3.34
CA GLY A 162 -18.66 11.45 -2.07
C GLY A 162 -19.52 10.67 -1.08
N LYS A 163 -19.83 9.40 -1.38
CA LYS A 163 -20.60 8.52 -0.50
C LYS A 163 -19.73 7.42 0.09
N PRO A 164 -19.22 7.59 1.31
CA PRO A 164 -18.54 6.52 2.01
C PRO A 164 -19.51 5.39 2.41
N GLY A 165 -19.01 4.16 2.42
CA GLY A 165 -19.77 3.01 2.90
C GLY A 165 -18.89 1.78 3.12
N ASP A 166 -19.49 0.71 3.65
CA ASP A 166 -18.83 -0.56 3.97
C ASP A 166 -19.48 -1.79 3.32
N ASP A 167 -20.45 -1.55 2.42
CA ASP A 167 -21.07 -2.60 1.63
C ASP A 167 -20.23 -3.00 0.39
N SER A 168 -20.79 -3.86 -0.47
CA SER A 168 -20.11 -4.38 -1.66
C SER A 168 -19.98 -3.39 -2.81
N SER A 169 -20.64 -2.23 -2.75
CA SER A 169 -20.69 -1.22 -3.81
C SER A 169 -20.06 0.11 -3.44
N HIS A 170 -19.74 0.33 -2.16
CA HIS A 170 -19.14 1.54 -1.66
C HIS A 170 -17.78 1.25 -1.02
N PHE A 171 -16.93 2.28 -1.01
CA PHE A 171 -15.66 2.33 -0.26
C PHE A 171 -15.71 3.44 0.77
N ASN A 172 -14.79 3.40 1.72
CA ASN A 172 -14.57 4.52 2.62
C ASN A 172 -13.09 4.89 2.64
N ARG A 173 -12.68 5.75 1.69
CA ARG A 173 -11.30 6.21 1.48
C ARG A 173 -10.38 5.04 1.07
N PRO A 174 -10.58 4.44 -0.11
CA PRO A 174 -9.77 3.35 -0.62
C PRO A 174 -8.32 3.77 -0.80
N THR A 175 -7.38 2.83 -0.59
CA THR A 175 -5.95 3.14 -0.53
C THR A 175 -5.18 2.64 -1.74
N ASP A 176 -5.41 1.41 -2.21
CA ASP A 176 -4.65 0.85 -3.34
C ASP A 176 -5.44 -0.21 -4.12
N VAL A 177 -4.91 -0.55 -5.30
CA VAL A 177 -5.48 -1.57 -6.21
C VAL A 177 -4.38 -2.51 -6.68
N ALA A 178 -4.60 -3.82 -6.59
CA ALA A 178 -3.72 -4.84 -7.18
C ALA A 178 -4.48 -5.68 -8.19
N ILE A 179 -3.89 -5.92 -9.37
CA ILE A 179 -4.52 -6.58 -10.51
C ILE A 179 -3.93 -7.98 -10.69
N ALA A 180 -4.78 -9.01 -10.74
CA ALA A 180 -4.38 -10.38 -11.00
C ALA A 180 -4.22 -10.66 -12.51
N GLN A 181 -3.55 -11.77 -12.84
CA GLN A 181 -3.30 -12.15 -14.24
C GLN A 181 -4.57 -12.44 -15.05
N ASP A 182 -5.64 -12.89 -14.39
CA ASP A 182 -6.95 -13.12 -15.02
C ASP A 182 -7.81 -11.86 -15.16
N GLY A 183 -7.25 -10.69 -14.76
CA GLY A 183 -7.92 -9.40 -14.77
C GLY A 183 -8.82 -9.14 -13.55
N SER A 184 -9.03 -10.11 -12.67
CA SER A 184 -9.64 -9.85 -11.36
C SER A 184 -8.75 -8.91 -10.55
N PHE A 185 -9.32 -8.18 -9.60
CA PHE A 185 -8.53 -7.19 -8.88
C PHE A 185 -8.97 -7.05 -7.43
N TYR A 186 -8.08 -6.51 -6.64
CA TYR A 186 -8.26 -6.29 -5.21
C TYR A 186 -8.15 -4.80 -4.90
N VAL A 187 -8.97 -4.34 -3.96
CA VAL A 187 -8.95 -2.97 -3.45
C VAL A 187 -8.73 -3.00 -1.94
N SER A 188 -7.70 -2.35 -1.46
CA SER A 188 -7.57 -2.06 -0.03
C SER A 188 -8.41 -0.83 0.31
N ASP A 189 -9.30 -0.97 1.28
CA ASP A 189 -10.22 0.07 1.73
C ASP A 189 -9.86 0.42 3.18
N GLY A 190 -8.86 1.28 3.34
CA GLY A 190 -8.07 1.34 4.57
C GLY A 190 -8.20 2.60 5.41
N TYR A 191 -8.41 3.80 4.84
CA TYR A 191 -8.44 5.02 5.64
C TYR A 191 -9.74 5.19 6.44
N GLY A 192 -10.86 4.71 5.94
CA GLY A 192 -12.14 4.78 6.64
C GLY A 192 -12.67 3.40 7.06
N ASN A 193 -12.24 2.35 6.36
CA ASN A 193 -12.56 0.95 6.66
C ASN A 193 -11.27 0.17 7.03
N SER A 194 -11.39 -1.13 7.23
CA SER A 194 -10.27 -2.02 7.56
C SER A 194 -10.42 -3.35 6.83
N ARG A 195 -10.53 -3.29 5.49
CA ARG A 195 -10.86 -4.46 4.67
C ARG A 195 -10.15 -4.46 3.32
N VAL A 196 -10.17 -5.60 2.68
CA VAL A 196 -9.81 -5.78 1.27
C VAL A 196 -11.03 -6.36 0.54
N LEU A 197 -11.31 -5.86 -0.66
CA LEU A 197 -12.38 -6.34 -1.52
C LEU A 197 -11.76 -6.95 -2.78
N LYS A 198 -12.38 -8.01 -3.29
CA LYS A 198 -12.04 -8.64 -4.57
C LYS A 198 -13.18 -8.44 -5.57
N PHE A 199 -12.81 -8.12 -6.80
CA PHE A 199 -13.72 -7.93 -7.93
C PHE A 199 -13.29 -8.76 -9.13
N ALA A 200 -14.26 -9.16 -9.95
CA ALA A 200 -13.98 -9.69 -11.28
C ALA A 200 -13.48 -8.59 -12.23
N ALA A 201 -12.91 -8.97 -13.36
CA ALA A 201 -12.36 -8.04 -14.36
C ALA A 201 -13.37 -6.99 -14.89
N ASP A 202 -14.66 -7.30 -14.84
CA ASP A 202 -15.78 -6.43 -15.23
C ASP A 202 -16.24 -5.48 -14.12
N GLY A 203 -15.64 -5.55 -12.92
CA GLY A 203 -15.99 -4.75 -11.74
C GLY A 203 -17.10 -5.35 -10.87
N ARG A 204 -17.57 -6.55 -11.13
CA ARG A 204 -18.52 -7.25 -10.28
C ARG A 204 -17.86 -7.71 -8.99
N PHE A 205 -18.45 -7.35 -7.86
CA PHE A 205 -17.99 -7.78 -6.54
C PHE A 205 -17.97 -9.31 -6.41
N LEU A 206 -16.92 -9.85 -5.81
CA LEU A 206 -16.76 -11.28 -5.57
C LEU A 206 -16.78 -11.61 -4.07
N LEU A 207 -15.89 -11.00 -3.30
CA LEU A 207 -15.79 -11.22 -1.86
C LEU A 207 -15.06 -10.07 -1.17
N GLN A 208 -15.12 -10.04 0.15
CA GLN A 208 -14.31 -9.14 0.98
C GLN A 208 -13.90 -9.84 2.27
N TRP A 209 -12.82 -9.36 2.88
CA TRP A 209 -12.37 -9.80 4.20
C TRP A 209 -11.68 -8.67 4.95
N GLY A 210 -11.50 -8.89 6.24
CA GLY A 210 -10.88 -7.94 7.15
C GLY A 210 -11.89 -7.19 7.99
N THR A 211 -11.46 -6.90 9.20
CA THR A 211 -12.12 -6.03 10.17
C THR A 211 -11.05 -5.27 10.94
N LYS A 212 -11.40 -4.20 11.64
CA LYS A 212 -10.43 -3.46 12.45
C LYS A 212 -9.90 -4.32 13.58
N GLY A 213 -8.56 -4.39 13.72
CA GLY A 213 -7.90 -5.12 14.80
C GLY A 213 -6.45 -5.49 14.51
N LYS A 214 -5.90 -6.40 15.36
CA LYS A 214 -4.49 -6.80 15.34
C LYS A 214 -4.28 -8.29 15.09
N GLU A 215 -5.35 -9.09 15.12
CA GLU A 215 -5.27 -10.52 14.88
C GLU A 215 -5.00 -10.83 13.39
N PRO A 216 -4.58 -12.04 13.05
CA PRO A 216 -4.48 -12.48 11.65
C PRO A 216 -5.79 -12.26 10.90
N GLY A 217 -5.72 -11.62 9.72
CA GLY A 217 -6.88 -11.27 8.92
C GLY A 217 -7.62 -10.00 9.36
N GLN A 218 -7.24 -9.40 10.49
CA GLN A 218 -7.70 -8.06 10.87
C GLN A 218 -6.69 -7.01 10.42
N PHE A 219 -7.12 -5.77 10.25
CA PHE A 219 -6.28 -4.66 9.80
C PHE A 219 -6.45 -3.41 10.67
N ASP A 220 -5.39 -2.62 10.73
CA ASP A 220 -5.45 -1.23 11.14
C ASP A 220 -4.77 -0.39 10.05
N LEU A 221 -5.58 0.10 9.14
CA LEU A 221 -5.19 0.82 7.92
C LEU A 221 -4.44 -0.08 6.91
N PRO A 222 -5.13 -1.03 6.21
CA PRO A 222 -4.57 -1.69 5.04
C PRO A 222 -4.28 -0.63 3.96
N HIS A 223 -3.01 -0.53 3.52
CA HIS A 223 -2.55 0.59 2.70
C HIS A 223 -2.10 0.13 1.32
N GLY A 224 -0.83 -0.16 1.11
CA GLY A 224 -0.35 -0.72 -0.15
C GLY A 224 -0.64 -2.21 -0.28
N ILE A 225 -0.95 -2.68 -1.48
CA ILE A 225 -1.19 -4.09 -1.78
C ILE A 225 -0.47 -4.53 -3.05
N ALA A 226 0.00 -5.77 -3.08
CA ALA A 226 0.64 -6.35 -4.27
C ALA A 226 0.36 -7.85 -4.39
N LEU A 227 0.37 -8.34 -5.62
CA LEU A 227 0.31 -9.77 -5.93
C LEU A 227 1.70 -10.29 -6.31
N ASP A 228 2.03 -11.49 -5.88
CA ASP A 228 3.16 -12.22 -6.43
C ASP A 228 2.76 -13.09 -7.63
N ALA A 229 3.75 -13.71 -8.26
CA ALA A 229 3.53 -14.57 -9.42
C ALA A 229 2.68 -15.83 -9.12
N ALA A 230 2.55 -16.20 -7.85
CA ALA A 230 1.70 -17.32 -7.40
C ALA A 230 0.26 -16.87 -7.08
N GLY A 231 -0.06 -15.58 -7.25
CA GLY A 231 -1.37 -15.00 -6.96
C GLY A 231 -1.62 -14.78 -5.47
N ARG A 232 -0.58 -14.79 -4.63
CA ARG A 232 -0.70 -14.45 -3.21
C ARG A 232 -0.74 -12.94 -3.07
N LEU A 233 -1.71 -12.45 -2.27
CA LEU A 233 -1.86 -11.03 -2.00
C LEU A 233 -1.10 -10.62 -0.74
N TYR A 234 -0.22 -9.66 -0.87
CA TYR A 234 0.53 -9.02 0.20
C TYR A 234 -0.16 -7.71 0.56
N VAL A 235 -0.50 -7.53 1.82
CA VAL A 235 -1.18 -6.33 2.33
C VAL A 235 -0.32 -5.66 3.38
N VAL A 236 0.06 -4.42 3.14
CA VAL A 236 0.69 -3.57 4.16
C VAL A 236 -0.38 -3.14 5.15
N ASP A 237 -0.28 -3.62 6.37
CA ASP A 237 -1.15 -3.26 7.50
C ASP A 237 -0.43 -2.18 8.31
N ARG A 238 -0.54 -0.93 7.82
CA ARG A 238 0.34 0.20 8.13
C ARG A 238 0.43 0.50 9.62
N GLN A 239 -0.71 0.71 10.29
CA GLN A 239 -0.76 1.07 11.71
C GLN A 239 -0.38 -0.11 12.63
N ASN A 240 -0.49 -1.33 12.13
CA ASN A 240 -0.01 -2.52 12.81
C ASN A 240 1.48 -2.82 12.53
N MET A 241 2.15 -2.02 11.66
CA MET A 241 3.57 -2.17 11.29
C MET A 241 3.90 -3.60 10.84
N ARG A 242 3.09 -4.16 9.94
CA ARG A 242 3.26 -5.53 9.44
C ARG A 242 2.83 -5.67 7.98
N VAL A 243 3.23 -6.77 7.38
CA VAL A 243 2.66 -7.26 6.13
C VAL A 243 1.92 -8.56 6.42
N GLN A 244 0.72 -8.70 5.92
CA GLN A 244 -0.04 -9.94 5.92
C GLN A 244 -0.14 -10.48 4.51
N VAL A 245 -0.11 -11.80 4.37
CA VAL A 245 -0.18 -12.50 3.08
C VAL A 245 -1.40 -13.41 3.06
N PHE A 246 -2.16 -13.34 1.98
CA PHE A 246 -3.41 -14.07 1.77
C PHE A 246 -3.34 -14.86 0.45
N ASP A 247 -4.15 -15.90 0.35
CA ASP A 247 -4.44 -16.51 -0.95
C ASP A 247 -5.45 -15.66 -1.75
N SER A 248 -5.77 -16.12 -2.95
CA SER A 248 -6.70 -15.42 -3.85
C SER A 248 -8.13 -15.29 -3.31
N GLU A 249 -8.50 -16.06 -2.30
CA GLU A 249 -9.82 -16.08 -1.67
C GLU A 249 -9.84 -15.39 -0.29
N GLY A 250 -8.77 -14.66 0.03
CA GLY A 250 -8.66 -13.90 1.27
C GLY A 250 -8.37 -14.72 2.52
N LYS A 251 -7.98 -16.00 2.36
CA LYS A 251 -7.54 -16.82 3.47
C LYS A 251 -6.15 -16.41 3.91
N PHE A 252 -5.99 -16.11 5.19
CA PHE A 252 -4.70 -15.79 5.79
C PHE A 252 -3.71 -16.93 5.62
N LEU A 253 -2.52 -16.62 5.13
CA LEU A 253 -1.42 -17.57 4.95
C LEU A 253 -0.30 -17.34 5.94
N MET A 254 0.16 -16.11 6.06
CA MET A 254 1.26 -15.73 6.94
C MET A 254 1.28 -14.23 7.17
N GLN A 255 2.05 -13.82 8.16
CA GLN A 255 2.39 -12.41 8.37
C GLN A 255 3.84 -12.30 8.82
N TRP A 256 4.42 -11.15 8.61
CA TRP A 256 5.72 -10.81 9.15
C TRP A 256 5.79 -9.35 9.56
N ARG A 257 6.60 -9.11 10.58
CA ARG A 257 6.95 -7.79 11.09
C ARG A 257 8.43 -7.59 10.89
N SER A 258 8.81 -6.36 10.72
CA SER A 258 10.23 -6.01 10.65
C SER A 258 10.53 -4.94 11.68
N PRO A 259 11.68 -5.00 12.38
CA PRO A 259 12.12 -3.89 13.24
C PRO A 259 12.44 -2.62 12.42
N HIS A 260 12.39 -2.73 11.10
CA HIS A 260 12.58 -1.63 10.16
C HIS A 260 11.29 -0.93 9.78
N PHE A 261 10.13 -1.48 10.13
CA PHE A 261 8.82 -0.85 9.91
C PHE A 261 8.50 0.15 10.99
N LEU A 262 8.19 1.36 10.58
CA LEU A 262 7.62 2.44 11.40
C LEU A 262 6.33 2.96 10.79
N SER A 263 6.33 3.12 9.48
CA SER A 263 5.19 3.56 8.68
C SER A 263 5.31 2.96 7.28
N PRO A 264 5.21 1.61 7.14
CA PRO A 264 5.24 0.99 5.83
C PRO A 264 4.04 1.48 5.01
N GLN A 265 4.31 1.99 3.81
CA GLN A 265 3.31 2.65 2.96
C GLN A 265 2.87 1.74 1.82
N ASP A 266 3.79 1.33 1.00
CA ASP A 266 3.52 0.56 -0.22
C ASP A 266 4.40 -0.68 -0.30
N ILE A 267 3.96 -1.64 -1.10
CA ILE A 267 4.68 -2.90 -1.34
C ILE A 267 4.60 -3.27 -2.82
N LYS A 268 5.71 -3.70 -3.40
CA LYS A 268 5.76 -4.28 -4.75
C LYS A 268 6.62 -5.54 -4.75
N ILE A 269 6.27 -6.47 -5.62
CA ILE A 269 6.98 -7.73 -5.78
C ILE A 269 7.66 -7.70 -7.14
N GLY A 270 8.98 -7.76 -7.15
CA GLY A 270 9.78 -7.85 -8.38
C GLY A 270 9.66 -9.24 -9.03
N SER A 271 10.03 -9.33 -10.30
CA SER A 271 9.99 -10.57 -11.09
C SER A 271 10.82 -11.71 -10.49
N SER A 272 11.85 -11.37 -9.72
CA SER A 272 12.68 -12.33 -8.97
C SER A 272 12.03 -12.84 -7.67
N GLY A 273 10.85 -12.31 -7.28
CA GLY A 273 10.23 -12.55 -5.97
C GLY A 273 10.82 -11.69 -4.85
N THR A 274 11.68 -10.73 -5.18
CA THR A 274 12.17 -9.72 -4.24
C THR A 274 11.01 -8.80 -3.85
N VAL A 275 10.88 -8.52 -2.56
CA VAL A 275 9.86 -7.63 -2.01
C VAL A 275 10.47 -6.25 -1.80
N PHE A 276 9.78 -5.23 -2.28
CA PHE A 276 10.15 -3.81 -2.09
C PHE A 276 9.05 -3.14 -1.27
N VAL A 277 9.43 -2.53 -0.15
CA VAL A 277 8.49 -1.80 0.72
C VAL A 277 8.91 -0.34 0.78
N ALA A 278 7.98 0.56 0.50
CA ALA A 278 8.17 1.98 0.80
C ALA A 278 7.98 2.19 2.30
N GLU A 279 9.00 2.68 2.97
CA GLU A 279 8.97 3.03 4.39
C GLU A 279 9.02 4.55 4.53
N GLY A 280 7.92 5.16 4.98
CA GLY A 280 7.79 6.62 5.09
C GLY A 280 8.54 7.21 6.29
N GLY A 281 8.94 6.38 7.25
CA GLY A 281 9.43 6.88 8.53
C GLY A 281 8.30 7.43 9.39
N ASN A 282 8.62 8.21 10.39
CA ASN A 282 7.67 9.00 11.18
C ASN A 282 8.37 10.22 11.81
N ASP A 283 7.60 11.11 12.42
CA ASP A 283 8.09 12.36 12.98
C ASP A 283 9.16 12.19 14.06
N THR A 284 9.20 11.04 14.74
CA THR A 284 10.19 10.75 15.79
C THR A 284 11.45 10.10 15.26
N LEU A 285 11.38 9.40 14.11
CA LEU A 285 12.48 8.68 13.48
C LEU A 285 12.46 8.89 11.95
N PRO A 286 12.60 10.14 11.47
CA PRO A 286 12.56 10.42 10.04
C PRO A 286 13.68 9.71 9.26
N ASP A 287 14.83 9.46 9.90
CA ASP A 287 15.97 8.74 9.29
C ASP A 287 15.66 7.31 8.87
N ARG A 288 14.48 6.78 9.25
CA ARG A 288 14.02 5.45 8.86
C ARG A 288 13.32 5.42 7.50
N THR A 289 13.03 6.56 6.87
CA THR A 289 12.46 6.60 5.52
C THR A 289 13.39 5.96 4.49
N GLY A 290 12.82 5.28 3.49
CA GLY A 290 13.58 4.64 2.42
C GLY A 290 12.90 3.40 1.84
N VAL A 291 13.47 2.87 0.76
CA VAL A 291 13.00 1.61 0.18
C VAL A 291 13.67 0.44 0.90
N LEU A 292 12.88 -0.44 1.46
CA LEU A 292 13.34 -1.70 2.04
C LEU A 292 13.29 -2.78 0.97
N VAL A 293 14.46 -3.33 0.63
CA VAL A 293 14.57 -4.52 -0.22
C VAL A 293 14.57 -5.73 0.69
N MET A 294 13.62 -6.62 0.52
CA MET A 294 13.35 -7.71 1.45
C MET A 294 13.16 -9.04 0.70
N ARG A 295 13.34 -10.14 1.39
CA ARG A 295 12.92 -11.46 0.92
C ARG A 295 11.43 -11.68 1.19
N SER A 296 10.86 -12.67 0.55
CA SER A 296 9.44 -13.04 0.71
C SER A 296 9.09 -13.53 2.13
N ASP A 297 10.07 -13.85 2.95
CA ASP A 297 9.91 -14.18 4.38
C ASP A 297 9.97 -12.96 5.31
N GLY A 298 10.10 -11.74 4.76
CA GLY A 298 10.18 -10.49 5.49
C GLY A 298 11.58 -10.14 6.01
N SER A 299 12.62 -10.92 5.69
CA SER A 299 13.99 -10.58 6.08
C SER A 299 14.55 -9.45 5.20
N LEU A 300 15.16 -8.44 5.84
CA LEU A 300 15.77 -7.31 5.15
C LEU A 300 17.06 -7.75 4.43
N VAL A 301 17.20 -7.32 3.18
CA VAL A 301 18.42 -7.46 2.37
C VAL A 301 19.18 -6.14 2.38
N GLU A 302 18.50 -5.04 2.05
CA GLU A 302 19.10 -3.72 1.92
C GLU A 302 18.07 -2.63 2.22
N ARG A 303 18.54 -1.48 2.71
CA ARG A 303 17.78 -0.22 2.76
C ARG A 303 18.39 0.75 1.77
N ILE A 304 17.56 1.32 0.89
CA ILE A 304 17.95 2.32 -0.08
C ILE A 304 17.39 3.67 0.37
N GLY A 305 18.29 4.64 0.48
CA GLY A 305 17.93 5.98 0.90
C GLY A 305 17.92 6.19 2.42
N ARG A 306 17.67 7.42 2.78
CA ARG A 306 17.60 7.94 4.15
C ARG A 306 16.85 9.28 4.13
N TYR A 307 16.58 9.86 5.28
CA TYR A 307 15.97 11.19 5.36
C TYR A 307 16.86 12.29 4.76
N GLY A 308 16.24 13.21 4.04
CA GLY A 308 16.88 14.41 3.51
C GLY A 308 16.33 14.87 2.15
N ASN A 309 16.97 15.90 1.58
CA ASN A 309 16.53 16.62 0.39
C ASN A 309 17.36 16.37 -0.86
N TYR A 310 18.48 15.68 -0.73
CA TYR A 310 19.37 15.38 -1.87
C TYR A 310 18.95 14.12 -2.61
N ASP A 311 19.49 13.92 -3.78
CA ASP A 311 19.31 12.68 -4.53
C ASP A 311 19.73 11.47 -3.69
N GLY A 312 18.93 10.42 -3.71
CA GLY A 312 19.08 9.24 -2.86
C GLY A 312 18.60 9.43 -1.42
N GLN A 313 17.99 10.56 -1.09
CA GLN A 313 17.35 10.83 0.20
C GLN A 313 15.85 11.05 0.01
N PHE A 314 15.06 10.92 1.07
CA PHE A 314 13.59 11.08 1.05
C PHE A 314 13.15 11.92 2.24
N GLN A 315 12.09 12.72 2.06
CA GLN A 315 11.40 13.37 3.18
C GLN A 315 10.30 12.46 3.73
N ASP A 316 9.50 11.89 2.84
CA ASP A 316 8.41 10.96 3.17
C ASP A 316 8.16 10.05 1.96
N LEU A 317 8.81 8.89 1.94
CA LEU A 317 8.63 7.93 0.86
C LEU A 317 7.25 7.28 0.99
N HIS A 318 6.42 7.51 -0.01
CA HIS A 318 5.02 7.03 0.01
C HIS A 318 4.79 5.84 -0.92
N TRP A 319 5.35 5.84 -2.12
CA TRP A 319 5.10 4.81 -3.14
C TRP A 319 6.35 4.36 -3.85
N VAL A 320 6.35 3.11 -4.32
CA VAL A 320 7.41 2.55 -5.16
C VAL A 320 6.81 1.87 -6.38
N ALA A 321 7.59 1.84 -7.47
CA ALA A 321 7.31 0.99 -8.62
C ALA A 321 8.60 0.32 -9.08
N ILE A 322 8.45 -0.87 -9.68
CA ILE A 322 9.58 -1.70 -10.08
C ILE A 322 9.50 -1.93 -11.60
N GLY A 323 10.53 -1.49 -12.31
CA GLY A 323 10.64 -1.71 -13.74
C GLY A 323 11.14 -3.12 -14.08
N LYS A 324 11.11 -3.47 -15.35
CA LYS A 324 11.43 -4.83 -15.85
C LYS A 324 12.84 -5.32 -15.51
N ARG A 325 13.79 -4.43 -15.34
CA ARG A 325 15.18 -4.74 -14.93
C ARG A 325 15.41 -4.44 -13.45
N GLU A 326 14.35 -4.45 -12.67
CA GLU A 326 14.34 -4.14 -11.24
C GLU A 326 14.89 -2.74 -10.90
N GLN A 327 14.82 -1.78 -11.84
CA GLN A 327 14.99 -0.39 -11.48
C GLN A 327 13.81 0.04 -10.59
N ILE A 328 14.14 0.82 -9.56
CA ILE A 328 13.17 1.31 -8.59
C ILE A 328 12.82 2.76 -8.94
N TYR A 329 11.53 3.05 -8.94
CA TYR A 329 11.01 4.41 -8.98
C TYR A 329 10.32 4.68 -7.66
N ALA A 330 10.68 5.77 -6.99
CA ALA A 330 10.30 6.06 -5.62
C ALA A 330 9.66 7.45 -5.52
N ALA A 331 8.39 7.50 -5.16
CA ALA A 331 7.63 8.74 -4.99
C ALA A 331 7.84 9.28 -3.56
N ASP A 332 8.57 10.37 -3.48
CA ASP A 332 8.84 11.12 -2.25
C ASP A 332 7.77 12.21 -2.10
N PHE A 333 6.73 11.89 -1.33
CA PHE A 333 5.52 12.66 -1.24
C PHE A 333 5.77 14.09 -0.76
N THR A 334 6.31 14.24 0.43
CA THR A 334 6.65 15.56 0.99
C THR A 334 7.80 16.23 0.25
N GLY A 335 8.73 15.43 -0.29
CA GLY A 335 9.83 15.91 -1.13
C GLY A 335 9.40 16.40 -2.52
N ARG A 336 8.14 16.15 -2.92
CA ARG A 336 7.53 16.58 -4.20
C ARG A 336 8.34 16.16 -5.41
N ARG A 337 8.79 14.90 -5.42
CA ARG A 337 9.62 14.37 -6.48
C ARG A 337 9.45 12.86 -6.62
N VAL A 338 9.90 12.35 -7.75
CA VAL A 338 10.11 10.93 -7.96
C VAL A 338 11.58 10.71 -8.28
N GLN A 339 12.18 9.69 -7.70
CA GLN A 339 13.56 9.34 -7.93
C GLN A 339 13.67 7.95 -8.53
N LYS A 340 14.67 7.77 -9.40
CA LYS A 340 14.99 6.51 -10.04
C LYS A 340 16.27 5.92 -9.46
N PHE A 341 16.26 4.62 -9.20
CA PHE A 341 17.45 3.88 -8.77
C PHE A 341 17.67 2.69 -9.71
N VAL A 342 18.91 2.40 -9.97
CA VAL A 342 19.34 1.26 -10.79
C VAL A 342 20.36 0.43 -10.02
N ARG A 343 20.38 -0.88 -10.29
CA ARG A 343 21.40 -1.75 -9.70
C ARG A 343 22.79 -1.34 -10.18
N SER A 344 23.73 -1.27 -9.23
CA SER A 344 25.16 -1.17 -9.56
C SER A 344 25.60 -2.47 -10.24
N LYS A 345 26.41 -2.35 -11.27
CA LYS A 345 27.07 -3.51 -11.90
C LYS A 345 28.18 -4.00 -11.00
#